data_13baa96b9c1541e7a82e2a60d418e0c8
#
_entry.id   13baa96b9c1541e7a82e2a60d418e0c8
#
_cell.length_a   1.000
_cell.length_b   1.000
_cell.length_c   1.000
_cell.angle_alpha   90.00
_cell.angle_beta   90.00
_cell.angle_gamma   90.00
#
_symmetry.space_group_name_H-M   'P 1'
#
loop_
_entity.id
_entity.type
_entity.pdbx_description
1 polymer ?
#
loop_
_entity_poly.entity_id
_entity_poly.type
_entity_poly.pdbx_seq_one_letter_code
_entity_poly.pdbx_strand_id
1 'polypeptide(L)'
;MSFLTSVRTIVKEGEVEKYVEAVRAWEAPTDMNGYFAQTGERSFVFTGVFKEEESLVAARPQMIAHLDSVRDLLEEISADLGVTDPVSGPVLVEKLNWCT
;
A
#
# COMPACT_ATOMS: atom_id res chain seq x y z
N MET A 1 4.68 4.51 19.31
CA MET A 1 5.09 5.34 18.18
C MET A 1 4.53 4.73 16.89
N SER A 2 3.84 5.54 16.12
CA SER A 2 3.26 5.08 14.86
C SER A 2 4.35 4.76 13.84
N PHE A 3 4.02 3.82 12.96
CA PHE A 3 4.94 3.37 11.93
C PHE A 3 4.25 3.40 10.58
N LEU A 4 4.89 3.99 9.58
CA LEU A 4 4.29 4.19 8.28
C LEU A 4 4.93 3.26 7.25
N THR A 5 4.11 2.71 6.35
CA THR A 5 4.58 2.05 5.14
C THR A 5 3.91 2.69 3.95
N SER A 6 4.64 2.85 2.86
CA SER A 6 4.11 3.40 1.62
C SER A 6 4.62 2.55 0.47
N VAL A 7 3.71 2.17 -0.43
CA VAL A 7 4.02 1.25 -1.53
C VAL A 7 3.52 1.87 -2.83
N ARG A 8 4.43 2.07 -3.76
CA ARG A 8 4.09 2.57 -5.09
C ARG A 8 3.96 1.40 -6.07
N THR A 9 2.95 1.48 -6.95
CA THR A 9 2.73 0.46 -7.98
C THR A 9 2.38 1.11 -9.31
N ILE A 10 2.63 0.38 -10.39
CA ILE A 10 2.20 0.76 -11.73
C ILE A 10 1.38 -0.40 -12.28
N VAL A 11 0.17 -0.10 -12.74
CA VAL A 11 -0.77 -1.13 -13.21
C VAL A 11 -0.61 -1.30 -14.71
N LYS A 12 -0.72 -2.53 -15.20
CA LYS A 12 -0.71 -2.83 -16.62
C LYS A 12 -1.87 -2.16 -17.31
N GLU A 13 -1.68 -1.80 -18.59
CA GLU A 13 -2.71 -1.19 -19.39
C GLU A 13 -3.94 -2.09 -19.44
N GLY A 14 -5.12 -1.49 -19.25
CA GLY A 14 -6.38 -2.21 -19.26
C GLY A 14 -6.76 -2.90 -17.97
N GLU A 15 -5.89 -2.89 -16.94
CA GLU A 15 -6.11 -3.62 -15.70
C GLU A 15 -6.43 -2.72 -14.51
N VAL A 16 -6.57 -1.40 -14.72
CA VAL A 16 -6.75 -0.44 -13.64
C VAL A 16 -8.00 -0.74 -12.80
N GLU A 17 -9.14 -0.99 -13.46
CA GLU A 17 -10.38 -1.24 -12.73
C GLU A 17 -10.29 -2.48 -11.86
N LYS A 18 -9.69 -3.54 -12.37
CA LYS A 18 -9.50 -4.78 -11.61
C LYS A 18 -8.64 -4.53 -10.37
N TYR A 19 -7.56 -3.76 -10.54
CA TYR A 19 -6.67 -3.45 -9.44
C TYR A 19 -7.37 -2.63 -8.35
N VAL A 20 -8.07 -1.57 -8.76
CA VAL A 20 -8.79 -0.72 -7.81
C VAL A 20 -9.84 -1.53 -7.05
N GLU A 21 -10.59 -2.39 -7.74
CA GLU A 21 -11.59 -3.22 -7.08
C GLU A 21 -10.96 -4.23 -6.12
N ALA A 22 -9.81 -4.80 -6.48
CA ALA A 22 -9.12 -5.73 -5.59
C ALA A 22 -8.65 -5.03 -4.31
N VAL A 23 -8.15 -3.80 -4.42
CA VAL A 23 -7.74 -3.02 -3.26
C VAL A 23 -8.96 -2.65 -2.41
N ARG A 24 -10.06 -2.25 -3.06
CA ARG A 24 -11.30 -1.89 -2.36
C ARG A 24 -11.85 -3.07 -1.57
N ALA A 25 -11.77 -4.26 -2.12
CA ALA A 25 -12.28 -5.48 -1.48
C ALA A 25 -11.35 -6.03 -0.40
N TRP A 26 -10.11 -5.59 -0.37
CA TRP A 26 -9.13 -6.09 0.59
C TRP A 26 -9.47 -5.60 1.99
N GLU A 27 -9.47 -6.53 2.93
CA GLU A 27 -9.75 -6.21 4.31
C GLU A 27 -8.47 -5.67 4.97
N ALA A 28 -8.56 -4.47 5.54
CA ALA A 28 -7.41 -3.83 6.14
C ALA A 28 -6.94 -4.57 7.39
N PRO A 29 -5.61 -4.66 7.61
CA PRO A 29 -5.09 -5.20 8.86
C PRO A 29 -5.56 -4.41 10.07
N THR A 30 -5.57 -5.05 11.24
CA THR A 30 -5.87 -4.37 12.50
C THR A 30 -4.78 -3.35 12.81
N ASP A 31 -5.16 -2.31 13.54
CA ASP A 31 -4.25 -1.23 13.98
C ASP A 31 -3.62 -0.45 12.82
N MET A 32 -4.26 -0.45 11.64
CA MET A 32 -3.78 0.30 10.48
C MET A 32 -4.86 1.26 9.98
N ASN A 33 -4.46 2.49 9.70
CA ASN A 33 -5.23 3.41 8.87
C ASN A 33 -4.56 3.47 7.51
N GLY A 34 -5.31 3.22 6.45
CA GLY A 34 -4.73 3.14 5.13
C GLY A 34 -5.41 4.04 4.13
N TYR A 35 -4.63 4.49 3.15
CA TYR A 35 -5.09 5.35 2.08
C TYR A 35 -4.53 4.85 0.76
N PHE A 36 -5.37 4.79 -0.24
CA PHE A 36 -4.99 4.35 -1.58
C PHE A 36 -5.33 5.46 -2.55
N ALA A 37 -4.33 5.96 -3.26
CA ALA A 37 -4.50 7.11 -4.15
C ALA A 37 -3.96 6.81 -5.55
N GLN A 38 -4.60 7.41 -6.55
CA GLN A 38 -4.13 7.36 -7.92
C GLN A 38 -3.28 8.59 -8.17
N THR A 39 -2.04 8.38 -8.57
CA THR A 39 -1.06 9.46 -8.76
C THR A 39 -0.75 9.72 -10.24
N GLY A 40 -1.25 8.88 -11.12
CA GLY A 40 -1.11 9.02 -12.57
C GLY A 40 -2.12 8.12 -13.23
N GLU A 41 -2.09 8.03 -14.57
CA GLU A 41 -3.07 7.24 -15.29
C GLU A 41 -3.09 5.78 -14.88
N ARG A 42 -1.90 5.20 -14.63
CA ARG A 42 -1.75 3.82 -14.19
C ARG A 42 -0.87 3.70 -12.95
N SER A 43 -0.60 4.81 -12.27
CA SER A 43 0.26 4.86 -11.10
C SER A 43 -0.56 5.03 -9.83
N PHE A 44 -0.18 4.31 -8.78
CA PHE A 44 -0.91 4.31 -7.51
C PHE A 44 0.07 4.31 -6.34
N VAL A 45 -0.38 4.82 -5.22
CA VAL A 45 0.34 4.72 -3.97
C VAL A 45 -0.62 4.26 -2.88
N PHE A 46 -0.19 3.31 -2.09
CA PHE A 46 -0.88 2.89 -0.88
C PHE A 46 -0.03 3.31 0.31
N THR A 47 -0.63 4.01 1.27
CA THR A 47 0.05 4.41 2.49
C THR A 47 -0.73 3.88 3.68
N GLY A 48 -0.06 3.09 4.50
CA GLY A 48 -0.64 2.56 5.73
C GLY A 48 0.11 3.10 6.93
N VAL A 49 -0.64 3.57 7.93
CA VAL A 49 -0.06 4.01 9.20
C VAL A 49 -0.51 3.03 10.27
N PHE A 50 0.45 2.36 10.87
CA PHE A 50 0.21 1.38 11.92
C PHE A 50 0.42 2.03 13.27
N LYS A 51 -0.30 1.52 14.27
CA LYS A 51 -0.21 2.00 15.63
C LYS A 51 1.23 1.86 16.16
N GLU A 52 1.89 0.78 15.81
CA GLU A 52 3.27 0.47 16.21
C GLU A 52 3.95 -0.34 15.12
N GLU A 53 5.28 -0.41 15.16
CA GLU A 53 6.05 -1.22 14.22
C GLU A 53 5.64 -2.70 14.28
N GLU A 54 5.37 -3.20 15.48
CA GLU A 54 4.95 -4.58 15.68
C GLU A 54 3.67 -4.91 14.92
N SER A 55 2.75 -3.94 14.83
CA SER A 55 1.52 -4.10 14.08
C SER A 55 1.79 -4.28 12.59
N LEU A 56 2.76 -3.52 12.05
CA LEU A 56 3.18 -3.68 10.66
C LEU A 56 3.80 -5.07 10.45
N VAL A 57 4.68 -5.50 11.33
CA VAL A 57 5.32 -6.81 11.21
C VAL A 57 4.26 -7.91 11.22
N ALA A 58 3.28 -7.81 12.11
CA ALA A 58 2.20 -8.79 12.19
C ALA A 58 1.32 -8.80 10.94
N ALA A 59 1.19 -7.65 10.26
CA ALA A 59 0.36 -7.53 9.07
C ALA A 59 1.05 -7.97 7.78
N ARG A 60 2.37 -8.13 7.78
CA ARG A 60 3.13 -8.46 6.56
C ARG A 60 2.63 -9.68 5.80
N PRO A 61 2.32 -10.82 6.46
CA PRO A 61 1.81 -11.97 5.72
C PRO A 61 0.52 -11.65 4.95
N GLN A 62 -0.39 -10.89 5.55
CA GLN A 62 -1.64 -10.48 4.92
C GLN A 62 -1.37 -9.55 3.75
N MET A 63 -0.42 -8.62 3.89
CA MET A 63 -0.06 -7.69 2.84
C MET A 63 0.61 -8.41 1.66
N ILE A 64 1.48 -9.37 1.94
CA ILE A 64 2.14 -10.17 0.92
C ILE A 64 1.12 -11.01 0.17
N ALA A 65 0.17 -11.62 0.88
CA ALA A 65 -0.88 -12.42 0.24
C ALA A 65 -1.72 -11.56 -0.70
N HIS A 66 -2.05 -10.33 -0.31
CA HIS A 66 -2.76 -9.41 -1.18
C HIS A 66 -1.94 -9.08 -2.43
N LEU A 67 -0.67 -8.74 -2.25
CA LEU A 67 0.22 -8.46 -3.37
C LEU A 67 0.28 -9.64 -4.34
N ASP A 68 0.43 -10.84 -3.82
CA ASP A 68 0.49 -12.03 -4.65
C ASP A 68 -0.78 -12.21 -5.48
N SER A 69 -1.93 -11.85 -4.92
CA SER A 69 -3.22 -11.98 -5.61
C SER A 69 -3.39 -10.99 -6.75
N VAL A 70 -2.66 -9.88 -6.76
CA VAL A 70 -2.77 -8.84 -7.79
C VAL A 70 -1.50 -8.66 -8.61
N ARG A 71 -0.48 -9.45 -8.34
CA ARG A 71 0.83 -9.30 -8.99
C ARG A 71 0.73 -9.31 -10.51
N ASP A 72 -0.15 -10.12 -11.07
CA ASP A 72 -0.34 -10.22 -12.51
C ASP A 72 -0.90 -8.96 -13.16
N LEU A 73 -1.47 -8.07 -12.35
CA LEU A 73 -2.04 -6.80 -12.83
C LEU A 73 -1.01 -5.68 -12.85
N LEU A 74 0.17 -5.91 -12.27
CA LEU A 74 1.18 -4.88 -12.05
C LEU A 74 2.33 -4.99 -13.04
N GLU A 75 2.87 -3.82 -13.43
CA GLU A 75 4.07 -3.76 -14.25
C GLU A 75 5.32 -3.73 -13.36
N GLU A 76 6.41 -4.25 -13.89
CA GLU A 76 7.70 -4.14 -13.24
C GLU A 76 8.16 -2.68 -13.26
N ILE A 77 8.47 -2.13 -12.09
CA ILE A 77 8.97 -0.76 -11.96
C ILE A 77 10.44 -0.72 -12.39
N SER A 78 11.24 -1.67 -11.90
CA SER A 78 12.64 -1.85 -12.28
C SER A 78 13.06 -3.27 -11.96
N ALA A 79 14.21 -3.70 -12.50
CA ALA A 79 14.73 -5.01 -12.21
C ALA A 79 15.03 -5.20 -10.72
N ASP A 80 15.45 -4.14 -10.05
CA ASP A 80 15.79 -4.19 -8.63
C ASP A 80 14.55 -4.19 -7.72
N LEU A 81 13.53 -3.39 -8.06
CA LEU A 81 12.33 -3.23 -7.24
C LEU A 81 11.26 -4.29 -7.52
N GLY A 82 11.22 -4.82 -8.74
CA GLY A 82 10.12 -5.68 -9.16
C GLY A 82 8.85 -4.86 -9.38
N VAL A 83 7.70 -5.32 -8.90
CA VAL A 83 6.40 -4.69 -9.15
C VAL A 83 5.98 -3.71 -8.06
N THR A 84 6.75 -3.56 -6.99
CA THR A 84 6.45 -2.61 -5.91
C THR A 84 7.68 -1.80 -5.54
N ASP A 85 7.42 -0.61 -5.01
CA ASP A 85 8.46 0.25 -4.48
C ASP A 85 8.07 0.63 -3.04
N PRO A 86 8.37 -0.25 -2.07
CA PRO A 86 7.97 -0.05 -0.68
C PRO A 86 9.01 0.73 0.10
N VAL A 87 8.53 1.62 0.97
CA VAL A 87 9.35 2.30 1.96
C VAL A 87 8.61 2.29 3.29
N SER A 88 9.35 2.25 4.40
CA SER A 88 8.73 2.21 5.72
C SER A 88 9.63 2.93 6.72
N GLY A 89 9.02 3.49 7.76
CA GLY A 89 9.76 4.14 8.82
C GLY A 89 8.86 4.64 9.92
N PRO A 90 9.45 5.04 11.06
CA PRO A 90 8.67 5.59 12.16
C PRO A 90 8.13 6.97 11.81
N VAL A 91 6.93 7.26 12.28
CA VAL A 91 6.32 8.57 12.11
C VAL A 91 6.93 9.50 13.16
N LEU A 92 7.59 10.53 12.71
CA LEU A 92 8.28 11.49 13.60
C LEU A 92 7.42 12.69 13.96
N VAL A 93 6.52 13.10 13.06
CA VAL A 93 5.67 14.28 13.26
C VAL A 93 4.31 13.99 12.66
N GLU A 94 3.25 14.29 13.38
CA GLU A 94 1.88 14.25 12.87
C GLU A 94 1.31 15.65 12.89
N LYS A 95 0.65 16.04 11.79
CA LYS A 95 -0.05 17.32 11.69
C LYS A 95 -1.45 17.04 11.17
N LEU A 96 -2.40 17.00 12.08
CA LEU A 96 -3.78 16.57 11.80
C LEU A 96 -4.69 17.77 11.88
N ASN A 97 -4.98 18.40 10.73
CA ASN A 97 -5.79 19.62 10.67
C ASN A 97 -7.28 19.37 10.52
N TRP A 98 -7.67 18.18 10.08
CA TRP A 98 -9.09 17.85 10.10
C TRP A 98 -9.32 16.75 11.12
N CYS A 99 -10.54 16.74 11.69
CA CYS A 99 -10.97 15.71 12.59
C CYS A 99 -12.12 14.95 11.98
N THR A 100 -12.17 13.68 12.26
CA THR A 100 -13.29 12.86 11.82
C THR A 100 -14.01 12.29 13.02
#